data_b1d29760964bcd536dd92daec359b78c
#
_entry.id   b1d29760964bcd536dd92daec359b78c
#
_cell.length_a   1.000
_cell.length_b   1.000
_cell.length_c   1.000
_cell.angle_alpha   90.00
_cell.angle_beta   90.00
_cell.angle_gamma   90.00
#
_symmetry.space_group_name_H-M   'P 1'
#
loop_
_entity.id
_entity.type
_entity.pdbx_description
1 polymer ?
#
loop_
_entity_poly.entity_id
_entity_poly.type
_entity_poly.pdbx_seq_one_letter_code
_entity_poly.pdbx_strand_id
1 'polypeptide(L)'
;IQIREVVRAHLDKERELFSQGVKVLSLFFIDEVARYRDYSRQDTLGDYARMFEEEYAAIRDEVLGELAIDAATEEYQTYLRRDDVRQVHEGYFSIDKKTKYQIDGKVSRRGDDKGQSTDADAYDLILKDKERLLSFAEPVRFIFSHSALREGWDNPNVFVMGMLKKSDNTVSRRQEIGRGLRLSVDQHGERMDNPVTVHDINELTVVTDESYTDFVTGLQREISESLAARPRKASVAFFVGKTIQTP
;
A
#
# COMPACT_ATOMS: atom_id res chain seq x y z
N ILE A 1 11.06 4.74 14.03
CA ILE A 1 9.87 5.58 14.31
C ILE A 1 8.82 5.34 13.20
N GLN A 2 9.08 5.66 11.92
CA GLN A 2 8.06 5.54 10.86
C GLN A 2 7.48 4.12 10.71
N ILE A 3 8.30 3.07 10.70
CA ILE A 3 7.83 1.68 10.60
C ILE A 3 6.89 1.37 11.78
N ARG A 4 7.25 1.78 12.99
CA ARG A 4 6.41 1.63 14.19
C ARG A 4 5.04 2.30 14.01
N GLU A 5 5.01 3.54 13.51
CA GLU A 5 3.75 4.27 13.30
C GLU A 5 2.86 3.62 12.23
N VAL A 6 3.46 3.11 11.14
CA VAL A 6 2.71 2.36 10.12
C VAL A 6 2.11 1.08 10.69
N VAL A 7 2.88 0.32 11.48
CA VAL A 7 2.38 -0.91 12.11
C VAL A 7 1.25 -0.61 13.09
N ARG A 8 1.40 0.44 13.91
CA ARG A 8 0.34 0.86 14.86
C ARG A 8 -0.93 1.27 14.13
N ALA A 9 -0.82 2.17 13.15
CA ALA A 9 -1.97 2.60 12.35
C ALA A 9 -2.65 1.43 11.62
N HIS A 10 -1.87 0.46 11.15
CA HIS A 10 -2.40 -0.76 10.54
C HIS A 10 -3.24 -1.57 11.52
N LEU A 11 -2.69 -1.91 12.70
CA LEU A 11 -3.38 -2.74 13.68
C LEU A 11 -4.61 -2.04 14.27
N ASP A 12 -4.57 -0.72 14.42
CA ASP A 12 -5.74 0.08 14.84
C ASP A 12 -6.86 -0.01 13.78
N LYS A 13 -6.52 0.18 12.49
CA LYS A 13 -7.49 0.07 11.40
C LYS A 13 -7.98 -1.35 11.16
N GLU A 14 -7.11 -2.34 11.30
CA GLU A 14 -7.45 -3.76 11.21
C GLU A 14 -8.44 -4.17 12.30
N ARG A 15 -8.22 -3.74 13.55
CA ARG A 15 -9.14 -3.97 14.66
C ARG A 15 -10.52 -3.38 14.41
N GLU A 16 -10.58 -2.17 13.82
CA GLU A 16 -11.82 -1.49 13.47
C GLU A 16 -12.62 -2.25 12.39
N LEU A 17 -11.92 -2.75 11.36
CA LEU A 17 -12.53 -3.30 10.16
C LEU A 17 -12.67 -4.83 10.16
N PHE A 18 -12.00 -5.53 11.07
CA PHE A 18 -11.98 -7.00 11.12
C PHE A 18 -13.38 -7.62 11.22
N SER A 19 -14.22 -7.11 12.14
CA SER A 19 -15.60 -7.58 12.31
C SER A 19 -16.51 -7.27 11.13
N GLN A 20 -16.10 -6.36 10.25
CA GLN A 20 -16.83 -6.01 9.02
C GLN A 20 -16.37 -6.88 7.83
N GLY A 21 -15.45 -7.84 8.05
CA GLY A 21 -14.93 -8.71 7.01
C GLY A 21 -13.98 -8.01 6.02
N VAL A 22 -13.43 -6.86 6.39
CA VAL A 22 -12.52 -6.07 5.53
C VAL A 22 -11.09 -6.30 5.98
N LYS A 23 -10.28 -6.94 5.13
CA LYS A 23 -8.85 -7.12 5.36
C LYS A 23 -8.09 -5.84 5.08
N VAL A 24 -7.26 -5.40 6.02
CA VAL A 24 -6.41 -4.23 5.89
C VAL A 24 -5.06 -4.61 5.28
N LEU A 25 -4.58 -3.81 4.33
CA LEU A 25 -3.24 -3.89 3.76
C LEU A 25 -2.48 -2.58 4.01
N SER A 26 -1.18 -2.71 4.26
CA SER A 26 -0.25 -1.58 4.36
C SER A 26 0.84 -1.68 3.30
N LEU A 27 1.23 -0.53 2.75
CA LEU A 27 2.21 -0.43 1.69
C LEU A 27 3.39 0.44 2.14
N PHE A 28 4.60 -0.11 2.12
CA PHE A 28 5.84 0.63 2.36
C PHE A 28 6.53 0.95 1.04
N PHE A 29 6.83 2.22 0.81
CA PHE A 29 7.71 2.65 -0.26
C PHE A 29 9.12 2.86 0.27
N ILE A 30 10.07 2.10 -0.26
CA ILE A 30 11.48 2.13 0.17
C ILE A 30 12.41 2.68 -0.90
N ASP A 31 13.58 3.12 -0.50
CA ASP A 31 14.62 3.70 -1.36
C ASP A 31 15.47 2.66 -2.09
N GLU A 32 15.81 1.56 -1.43
CA GLU A 32 16.67 0.50 -1.95
C GLU A 32 16.16 -0.88 -1.56
N VAL A 33 16.14 -1.83 -2.49
CA VAL A 33 15.71 -3.22 -2.22
C VAL A 33 16.61 -3.89 -1.18
N ALA A 34 17.91 -3.56 -1.16
CA ALA A 34 18.87 -4.09 -0.18
C ALA A 34 18.50 -3.75 1.27
N ARG A 35 17.72 -2.68 1.50
CA ARG A 35 17.18 -2.36 2.82
C ARG A 35 16.12 -3.34 3.31
N TYR A 36 15.45 -4.01 2.39
CA TYR A 36 14.46 -5.05 2.72
C TYR A 36 15.03 -6.46 2.55
N ARG A 37 15.75 -6.74 1.44
CA ARG A 37 16.37 -8.03 1.12
C ARG A 37 17.87 -7.86 0.89
N ASP A 38 18.68 -8.34 1.80
CA ASP A 38 20.15 -8.28 1.74
C ASP A 38 20.74 -9.68 1.59
N TYR A 39 21.06 -10.06 0.36
CA TYR A 39 21.59 -11.39 0.04
C TYR A 39 23.06 -11.60 0.49
N SER A 40 23.71 -10.59 1.04
CA SER A 40 25.03 -10.73 1.68
C SER A 40 24.91 -11.30 3.11
N ARG A 41 23.73 -11.29 3.70
CA ARG A 41 23.44 -11.80 5.04
C ARG A 41 22.90 -13.22 4.98
N GLN A 42 23.18 -14.01 6.02
CA GLN A 42 22.76 -15.41 6.08
C GLN A 42 21.23 -15.58 6.09
N ASP A 43 20.51 -14.69 6.75
CA ASP A 43 19.03 -14.67 6.81
C ASP A 43 18.38 -13.88 5.68
N THR A 44 19.18 -13.27 4.81
CA THR A 44 18.76 -12.43 3.68
C THR A 44 17.88 -11.23 4.03
N LEU A 45 17.74 -10.88 5.32
CA LEU A 45 16.93 -9.75 5.76
C LEU A 45 17.73 -8.45 5.72
N GLY A 46 17.18 -7.42 5.08
CA GLY A 46 17.67 -6.06 5.16
C GLY A 46 17.24 -5.35 6.45
N ASP A 47 17.74 -4.15 6.66
CA ASP A 47 17.50 -3.41 7.90
C ASP A 47 16.02 -3.05 8.10
N TYR A 48 15.28 -2.72 7.01
CA TYR A 48 13.86 -2.40 7.13
C TYR A 48 13.02 -3.63 7.48
N ALA A 49 13.34 -4.80 6.92
CA ALA A 49 12.64 -6.03 7.26
C ALA A 49 12.86 -6.41 8.74
N ARG A 50 14.11 -6.29 9.26
CA ARG A 50 14.39 -6.54 10.69
C ARG A 50 13.66 -5.58 11.61
N MET A 51 13.75 -4.27 11.33
CA MET A 51 13.03 -3.26 12.10
C MET A 51 11.51 -3.49 12.07
N PHE A 52 10.99 -3.93 10.93
CA PHE A 52 9.57 -4.26 10.80
C PHE A 52 9.22 -5.47 11.68
N GLU A 53 9.96 -6.58 11.60
CA GLU A 53 9.70 -7.77 12.39
C GLU A 53 9.74 -7.48 13.90
N GLU A 54 10.72 -6.69 14.36
CA GLU A 54 10.86 -6.27 15.76
C GLU A 54 9.68 -5.38 16.21
N GLU A 55 9.34 -4.36 15.44
CA GLU A 55 8.26 -3.42 15.79
C GLU A 55 6.89 -4.08 15.70
N TYR A 56 6.67 -4.93 14.69
CA TYR A 56 5.41 -5.67 14.56
C TYR A 56 5.19 -6.61 15.73
N ALA A 57 6.21 -7.39 16.14
CA ALA A 57 6.10 -8.29 17.28
C ALA A 57 5.77 -7.52 18.55
N ALA A 58 6.47 -6.40 18.81
CA ALA A 58 6.26 -5.59 20.00
C ALA A 58 4.85 -4.97 20.04
N ILE A 59 4.39 -4.36 18.93
CA ILE A 59 3.06 -3.71 18.89
C ILE A 59 1.94 -4.74 18.91
N ARG A 60 2.10 -5.88 18.22
CA ARG A 60 1.13 -6.97 18.29
C ARG A 60 0.93 -7.45 19.73
N ASP A 61 2.01 -7.61 20.47
CA ASP A 61 1.94 -8.06 21.85
C ASP A 61 1.33 -6.99 22.78
N GLU A 62 1.59 -5.69 22.52
CA GLU A 62 0.89 -4.57 23.16
C GLU A 62 -0.63 -4.65 22.91
N VAL A 63 -1.04 -4.77 21.64
CA VAL A 63 -2.46 -4.84 21.23
C VAL A 63 -3.14 -6.06 21.85
N LEU A 64 -2.49 -7.24 21.83
CA LEU A 64 -3.02 -8.46 22.46
C LEU A 64 -3.21 -8.32 23.98
N GLY A 65 -2.37 -7.51 24.63
CA GLY A 65 -2.49 -7.21 26.06
C GLY A 65 -3.62 -6.22 26.40
N GLU A 66 -3.99 -5.35 25.45
CA GLU A 66 -5.04 -4.34 25.62
C GLU A 66 -6.45 -4.85 25.30
N LEU A 67 -6.55 -5.91 24.48
CA LEU A 67 -7.84 -6.41 24.04
C LEU A 67 -8.65 -7.02 25.19
N ALA A 68 -9.87 -6.52 25.38
CA ALA A 68 -10.80 -7.09 26.35
C ALA A 68 -11.20 -8.52 25.96
N ILE A 69 -11.63 -9.30 26.95
CA ILE A 69 -12.06 -10.69 26.71
C ILE A 69 -13.56 -10.69 26.40
N ASP A 70 -13.89 -10.53 25.12
CA ASP A 70 -15.23 -10.77 24.57
C ASP A 70 -15.12 -11.61 23.28
N ALA A 71 -16.24 -12.13 22.78
CA ALA A 71 -16.24 -13.07 21.65
C ALA A 71 -15.69 -12.47 20.35
N ALA A 72 -16.01 -11.21 20.03
CA ALA A 72 -15.50 -10.54 18.83
C ALA A 72 -13.99 -10.27 18.91
N THR A 73 -13.53 -9.93 20.11
CA THR A 73 -12.13 -9.69 20.42
C THR A 73 -11.33 -10.99 20.41
N GLU A 74 -11.91 -12.11 20.82
CA GLU A 74 -11.27 -13.43 20.82
C GLU A 74 -10.95 -13.91 19.40
N GLU A 75 -11.86 -13.70 18.45
CA GLU A 75 -11.65 -14.04 17.04
C GLU A 75 -10.48 -13.23 16.46
N TYR A 76 -10.45 -11.92 16.71
CA TYR A 76 -9.36 -11.05 16.27
C TYR A 76 -8.02 -11.42 16.96
N GLN A 77 -8.03 -11.73 18.26
CA GLN A 77 -6.82 -12.21 18.94
C GLN A 77 -6.29 -13.51 18.33
N THR A 78 -7.17 -14.43 17.98
CA THR A 78 -6.82 -15.69 17.30
C THR A 78 -6.18 -15.42 15.94
N TYR A 79 -6.76 -14.50 15.18
CA TYR A 79 -6.22 -14.05 13.91
C TYR A 79 -4.82 -13.43 14.04
N LEU A 80 -4.60 -12.55 15.02
CA LEU A 80 -3.29 -11.94 15.27
C LEU A 80 -2.21 -12.92 15.69
N ARG A 81 -2.58 -13.98 16.43
CA ARG A 81 -1.64 -15.01 16.89
C ARG A 81 -1.33 -16.09 15.86
N ARG A 82 -2.17 -16.21 14.83
CA ARG A 82 -2.09 -17.30 13.85
C ARG A 82 -0.78 -17.29 13.06
N ASP A 83 -0.36 -16.10 12.63
CA ASP A 83 0.70 -15.98 11.65
C ASP A 83 2.03 -15.58 12.30
N ASP A 84 3.12 -16.23 11.86
CA ASP A 84 4.48 -15.80 12.20
C ASP A 84 4.78 -14.42 11.61
N VAL A 85 5.60 -13.63 12.32
CA VAL A 85 5.98 -12.29 11.91
C VAL A 85 6.59 -12.24 10.50
N ARG A 86 7.29 -13.32 10.10
CA ARG A 86 7.91 -13.44 8.77
C ARG A 86 6.92 -13.70 7.65
N GLN A 87 5.72 -14.11 7.96
CA GLN A 87 4.68 -14.42 7.00
C GLN A 87 3.76 -13.23 6.71
N VAL A 88 3.72 -12.25 7.62
CA VAL A 88 2.79 -11.11 7.50
C VAL A 88 3.28 -10.02 6.56
N HIS A 89 4.51 -10.10 6.06
CA HIS A 89 5.07 -9.11 5.12
C HIS A 89 5.76 -9.76 3.92
N GLU A 90 5.71 -9.08 2.78
CA GLU A 90 6.37 -9.52 1.56
C GLU A 90 6.95 -8.33 0.77
N GLY A 91 8.04 -8.57 0.07
CA GLY A 91 8.71 -7.60 -0.80
C GLY A 91 8.25 -7.72 -2.24
N TYR A 92 7.87 -6.60 -2.82
CA TYR A 92 7.41 -6.48 -4.19
C TYR A 92 8.40 -5.71 -5.04
N PHE A 93 9.35 -6.44 -5.65
CA PHE A 93 10.51 -5.89 -6.34
C PHE A 93 10.77 -6.59 -7.67
N SER A 94 11.61 -5.96 -8.50
CA SER A 94 12.17 -6.61 -9.69
C SER A 94 12.96 -7.84 -9.32
N ILE A 95 12.92 -8.86 -10.18
CA ILE A 95 13.71 -10.08 -10.02
C ILE A 95 14.76 -10.14 -11.12
N ASP A 96 16.02 -10.30 -10.76
CA ASP A 96 17.10 -10.59 -11.70
C ASP A 96 16.92 -11.99 -12.30
N LYS A 97 16.91 -12.07 -13.64
CA LYS A 97 16.61 -13.32 -14.37
C LYS A 97 17.64 -14.42 -14.13
N LYS A 98 18.88 -14.06 -13.85
CA LYS A 98 19.99 -15.02 -13.69
C LYS A 98 20.09 -15.50 -12.24
N THR A 99 20.13 -14.56 -11.31
CA THR A 99 20.31 -14.86 -9.88
C THR A 99 19.01 -15.19 -9.15
N LYS A 100 17.88 -14.81 -9.73
CA LYS A 100 16.55 -14.85 -9.06
C LYS A 100 16.46 -13.98 -7.81
N TYR A 101 17.38 -13.04 -7.62
CA TYR A 101 17.39 -12.10 -6.51
C TYR A 101 16.48 -10.93 -6.78
N GLN A 102 15.83 -10.43 -5.73
CA GLN A 102 15.11 -9.17 -5.76
C GLN A 102 16.09 -8.01 -5.86
N ILE A 103 15.87 -7.12 -6.80
CA ILE A 103 16.77 -6.00 -7.12
C ILE A 103 15.97 -4.72 -7.36
N ASP A 104 16.68 -3.58 -7.33
CA ASP A 104 16.11 -2.30 -7.72
C ASP A 104 15.68 -2.32 -9.19
N GLY A 105 14.45 -1.91 -9.46
CA GLY A 105 13.93 -1.83 -10.82
C GLY A 105 14.69 -0.79 -11.66
N LYS A 106 15.08 -1.16 -12.87
CA LYS A 106 15.68 -0.21 -13.81
C LYS A 106 14.59 0.60 -14.49
N VAL A 107 14.53 1.89 -14.21
CA VAL A 107 13.67 2.82 -14.94
C VAL A 107 14.33 3.17 -16.27
N SER A 108 13.69 2.86 -17.38
CA SER A 108 14.18 3.26 -18.70
C SER A 108 14.18 4.79 -18.83
N ARG A 109 15.33 5.37 -19.18
CA ARG A 109 15.49 6.83 -19.40
C ARG A 109 15.40 7.25 -20.86
N ARG A 110 15.27 6.32 -21.81
CA ARG A 110 15.28 6.58 -23.27
C ARG A 110 14.26 5.73 -24.00
N GLY A 111 13.63 6.31 -25.05
CA GLY A 111 12.73 5.63 -25.98
C GLY A 111 11.27 5.64 -25.56
N ASP A 112 10.44 4.88 -26.27
CA ASP A 112 8.99 4.72 -26.03
C ASP A 112 8.69 4.07 -24.65
N ASP A 113 9.69 3.38 -24.07
CA ASP A 113 9.63 2.76 -22.74
C ASP A 113 10.05 3.69 -21.60
N LYS A 114 10.12 5.00 -21.82
CA LYS A 114 10.53 5.98 -20.82
C LYS A 114 9.56 5.95 -19.62
N GLY A 115 10.08 5.52 -18.47
CA GLY A 115 9.30 5.38 -17.22
C GLY A 115 8.80 3.96 -16.95
N GLN A 116 9.01 3.01 -17.87
CA GLN A 116 8.71 1.60 -17.61
C GLN A 116 9.86 0.91 -16.87
N SER A 117 9.52 0.16 -15.84
CA SER A 117 10.44 -0.70 -15.10
C SER A 117 10.45 -2.12 -15.70
N THR A 118 11.56 -2.83 -15.60
CA THR A 118 11.71 -4.22 -16.11
C THR A 118 11.11 -5.28 -15.17
N ASP A 119 10.18 -4.89 -14.31
CA ASP A 119 9.65 -5.69 -13.20
C ASP A 119 8.64 -6.79 -13.58
N ALA A 120 8.67 -7.31 -14.79
CA ALA A 120 7.62 -8.18 -15.31
C ALA A 120 7.42 -9.53 -14.57
N ASP A 121 8.47 -10.06 -13.95
CA ASP A 121 8.47 -11.44 -13.42
C ASP A 121 8.11 -11.57 -11.91
N ALA A 122 8.20 -10.48 -11.13
CA ALA A 122 7.80 -10.46 -9.70
C ALA A 122 6.29 -10.30 -9.48
N TYR A 123 5.57 -10.04 -10.56
CA TYR A 123 4.21 -9.54 -10.57
C TYR A 123 3.12 -10.59 -10.38
N ASP A 124 3.44 -11.87 -10.49
CA ASP A 124 2.42 -12.90 -10.62
C ASP A 124 1.56 -13.09 -9.38
N LEU A 125 2.14 -13.02 -8.19
CA LEU A 125 1.39 -13.24 -6.95
C LEU A 125 0.46 -12.07 -6.59
N ILE A 126 0.98 -10.85 -6.66
CA ILE A 126 0.22 -9.65 -6.24
C ILE A 126 -0.75 -9.16 -7.31
N LEU A 127 -0.45 -9.38 -8.61
CA LEU A 127 -1.32 -8.96 -9.71
C LEU A 127 -2.31 -10.02 -10.16
N LYS A 128 -1.92 -11.30 -10.17
CA LYS A 128 -2.78 -12.39 -10.62
C LYS A 128 -3.73 -12.89 -9.54
N ASP A 129 -3.34 -12.79 -8.26
CA ASP A 129 -4.09 -13.30 -7.10
C ASP A 129 -4.60 -12.19 -6.18
N LYS A 130 -5.17 -11.11 -6.76
CA LYS A 130 -5.73 -10.00 -5.96
C LYS A 130 -6.74 -10.46 -4.93
N GLU A 131 -7.61 -11.38 -5.31
CA GLU A 131 -8.63 -11.95 -4.43
C GLU A 131 -8.02 -12.73 -3.27
N ARG A 132 -6.94 -13.47 -3.52
CA ARG A 132 -6.21 -14.17 -2.46
C ARG A 132 -5.61 -13.18 -1.45
N LEU A 133 -5.03 -12.08 -1.91
CA LEU A 133 -4.45 -11.07 -1.01
C LEU A 133 -5.51 -10.40 -0.12
N LEU A 134 -6.78 -10.35 -0.57
CA LEU A 134 -7.91 -9.83 0.20
C LEU A 134 -8.51 -10.86 1.18
N SER A 135 -8.12 -12.13 1.06
CA SER A 135 -8.60 -13.18 1.96
C SER A 135 -7.88 -13.12 3.32
N PHE A 136 -8.61 -13.29 4.40
CA PHE A 136 -8.04 -13.47 5.73
C PHE A 136 -7.19 -14.75 5.88
N ALA A 137 -7.34 -15.74 4.98
CA ALA A 137 -6.51 -16.93 4.96
C ALA A 137 -5.06 -16.64 4.50
N GLU A 138 -4.85 -15.58 3.71
CA GLU A 138 -3.52 -15.14 3.30
C GLU A 138 -2.87 -14.33 4.43
N PRO A 139 -1.69 -14.73 4.96
CA PRO A 139 -1.05 -14.04 6.06
C PRO A 139 -0.49 -12.66 5.69
N VAL A 140 -0.10 -12.44 4.42
CA VAL A 140 0.50 -11.16 3.99
C VAL A 140 -0.47 -10.01 4.17
N ARG A 141 -0.03 -8.98 4.91
CA ARG A 141 -0.75 -7.75 5.23
C ARG A 141 0.08 -6.49 4.96
N PHE A 142 1.41 -6.64 4.97
CA PHE A 142 2.35 -5.55 4.72
C PHE A 142 3.18 -5.83 3.48
N ILE A 143 3.21 -4.86 2.57
CA ILE A 143 3.87 -4.98 1.28
C ILE A 143 4.96 -3.93 1.18
N PHE A 144 6.20 -4.34 0.90
CA PHE A 144 7.31 -3.45 0.65
C PHE A 144 7.55 -3.30 -0.86
N SER A 145 7.70 -2.07 -1.34
CA SER A 145 7.94 -1.77 -2.76
C SER A 145 9.00 -0.67 -2.93
N HIS A 146 9.88 -0.83 -3.91
CA HIS A 146 10.93 0.15 -4.20
C HIS A 146 10.43 1.27 -5.14
N SER A 147 9.73 0.92 -6.19
CA SER A 147 9.21 1.86 -7.19
C SER A 147 7.71 1.99 -7.08
N ALA A 148 7.16 3.06 -7.65
CA ALA A 148 5.72 3.14 -7.83
C ALA A 148 5.25 1.85 -8.50
N LEU A 149 4.38 1.13 -7.83
CA LEU A 149 3.74 -0.06 -8.38
C LEU A 149 3.21 0.28 -9.77
N ARG A 150 3.49 -0.56 -10.77
CA ARG A 150 3.16 -0.28 -12.18
C ARG A 150 1.70 0.08 -12.37
N GLU A 151 1.42 0.76 -13.48
CA GLU A 151 0.07 0.88 -14.01
C GLU A 151 -0.60 -0.51 -14.02
N GLY A 152 -1.80 -0.59 -13.43
CA GLY A 152 -2.55 -1.85 -13.31
C GLY A 152 -2.55 -2.50 -11.92
N TRP A 153 -1.67 -2.11 -10.99
CA TRP A 153 -1.86 -2.52 -9.59
C TRP A 153 -2.98 -1.69 -8.96
N ASP A 154 -4.03 -2.35 -8.52
CA ASP A 154 -5.28 -1.74 -8.08
C ASP A 154 -5.91 -2.49 -6.90
N ASN A 155 -5.12 -2.83 -5.87
CA ASN A 155 -5.69 -3.44 -4.68
C ASN A 155 -6.51 -2.39 -3.91
N PRO A 156 -7.79 -2.67 -3.64
CA PRO A 156 -8.69 -1.69 -3.03
C PRO A 156 -8.47 -1.50 -1.53
N ASN A 157 -7.86 -2.47 -0.84
CA ASN A 157 -7.81 -2.49 0.63
C ASN A 157 -6.49 -1.97 1.21
N VAL A 158 -5.84 -1.02 0.55
CA VAL A 158 -4.69 -0.31 1.11
C VAL A 158 -5.17 0.86 1.96
N PHE A 159 -5.01 0.75 3.27
CA PHE A 159 -5.45 1.75 4.23
C PHE A 159 -4.31 2.53 4.87
N VAL A 160 -3.08 1.98 4.84
CA VAL A 160 -1.92 2.65 5.43
C VAL A 160 -0.76 2.64 4.44
N MET A 161 -0.05 3.76 4.33
CA MET A 161 1.14 3.90 3.52
C MET A 161 2.29 4.48 4.33
N GLY A 162 3.45 3.82 4.28
CA GLY A 162 4.70 4.28 4.86
C GLY A 162 5.67 4.74 3.77
N MET A 163 6.08 6.02 3.83
CA MET A 163 7.03 6.60 2.87
C MET A 163 8.42 6.59 3.49
N LEU A 164 9.17 5.49 3.34
CA LEU A 164 10.53 5.34 3.90
C LEU A 164 11.61 5.89 2.95
N LYS A 165 11.24 6.26 1.74
CA LYS A 165 12.12 6.89 0.76
C LYS A 165 11.98 8.40 0.75
N LYS A 166 13.09 9.11 0.56
CA LYS A 166 13.05 10.54 0.26
C LYS A 166 12.66 10.71 -1.21
N SER A 167 11.55 11.35 -1.48
CA SER A 167 11.11 11.67 -2.83
C SER A 167 11.02 13.18 -3.01
N ASP A 168 11.88 13.73 -3.86
CA ASP A 168 11.83 15.15 -4.26
C ASP A 168 10.82 15.40 -5.39
N ASN A 169 10.18 14.35 -5.91
CA ASN A 169 9.28 14.43 -7.05
C ASN A 169 7.81 14.32 -6.61
N THR A 170 7.11 15.45 -6.61
CA THR A 170 5.69 15.58 -6.24
C THR A 170 4.77 14.73 -7.11
N VAL A 171 5.05 14.59 -8.41
CA VAL A 171 4.26 13.77 -9.34
C VAL A 171 4.30 12.29 -8.94
N SER A 172 5.46 11.79 -8.53
CA SER A 172 5.60 10.40 -8.05
C SER A 172 4.76 10.16 -6.80
N ARG A 173 4.79 11.07 -5.83
CA ARG A 173 4.02 10.97 -4.57
C ARG A 173 2.52 10.91 -4.82
N ARG A 174 1.99 11.78 -5.68
CA ARG A 174 0.56 11.77 -6.01
C ARG A 174 0.15 10.44 -6.65
N GLN A 175 0.97 9.90 -7.54
CA GLN A 175 0.70 8.60 -8.16
C GLN A 175 0.73 7.46 -7.13
N GLU A 176 1.67 7.49 -6.20
CA GLU A 176 1.78 6.51 -5.12
C GLU A 176 0.56 6.56 -4.19
N ILE A 177 0.20 7.75 -3.70
CA ILE A 177 -0.97 7.93 -2.82
C ILE A 177 -2.28 7.62 -3.56
N GLY A 178 -2.41 8.03 -4.81
CA GLY A 178 -3.60 7.75 -5.62
C GLY A 178 -3.91 6.27 -5.79
N ARG A 179 -2.94 5.39 -5.52
CA ARG A 179 -3.14 3.94 -5.53
C ARG A 179 -3.86 3.41 -4.29
N GLY A 180 -3.75 4.12 -3.16
CA GLY A 180 -4.48 3.79 -1.93
C GLY A 180 -5.86 4.47 -1.83
N LEU A 181 -6.16 5.43 -2.71
CA LEU A 181 -7.45 6.13 -2.69
C LEU A 181 -8.49 5.36 -3.50
N ARG A 182 -8.91 4.21 -2.99
CA ARG A 182 -9.92 3.34 -3.63
C ARG A 182 -10.97 2.93 -2.62
N LEU A 183 -12.16 2.63 -3.12
CA LEU A 183 -13.20 2.01 -2.30
C LEU A 183 -12.78 0.58 -1.94
N SER A 184 -12.73 0.30 -0.66
CA SER A 184 -12.41 -1.03 -0.14
C SER A 184 -13.53 -2.03 -0.41
N VAL A 185 -13.17 -3.31 -0.33
CA VAL A 185 -14.11 -4.42 -0.45
C VAL A 185 -13.98 -5.33 0.78
N ASP A 186 -15.05 -6.03 1.11
CA ASP A 186 -15.03 -7.08 2.11
C ASP A 186 -14.45 -8.40 1.53
N GLN A 187 -14.41 -9.44 2.35
CA GLN A 187 -13.93 -10.77 1.97
C GLN A 187 -14.79 -11.47 0.89
N HIS A 188 -15.97 -10.94 0.56
CA HIS A 188 -16.86 -11.44 -0.48
C HIS A 188 -16.77 -10.62 -1.77
N GLY A 189 -15.95 -9.57 -1.78
CA GLY A 189 -15.78 -8.65 -2.90
C GLY A 189 -16.83 -7.53 -2.97
N GLU A 190 -17.68 -7.41 -1.97
CA GLU A 190 -18.68 -6.35 -1.89
C GLU A 190 -18.05 -5.02 -1.50
N ARG A 191 -18.41 -3.95 -2.20
CA ARG A 191 -17.83 -2.62 -1.98
C ARG A 191 -18.36 -2.00 -0.69
N MET A 192 -17.44 -1.39 0.07
CA MET A 192 -17.74 -0.63 1.26
C MET A 192 -18.12 0.82 0.88
N ASP A 193 -19.22 0.99 0.15
CA ASP A 193 -19.66 2.27 -0.42
C ASP A 193 -20.98 2.81 0.16
N ASN A 194 -21.40 2.30 1.32
CA ASN A 194 -22.57 2.84 2.03
C ASN A 194 -22.36 4.34 2.30
N PRO A 195 -23.27 5.22 1.85
CA PRO A 195 -23.10 6.68 1.97
C PRO A 195 -22.92 7.20 3.40
N VAL A 196 -23.34 6.44 4.41
CA VAL A 196 -23.23 6.82 5.83
C VAL A 196 -21.82 6.52 6.37
N THR A 197 -21.21 5.42 5.96
CA THR A 197 -19.94 4.91 6.53
C THR A 197 -18.77 4.95 5.57
N VAL A 198 -18.97 5.29 4.30
CA VAL A 198 -17.95 5.23 3.26
C VAL A 198 -16.70 6.06 3.57
N HIS A 199 -16.86 7.21 4.21
CA HIS A 199 -15.74 8.09 4.55
C HIS A 199 -15.01 7.64 5.81
N ASP A 200 -15.67 6.99 6.73
CA ASP A 200 -15.05 6.45 7.96
C ASP A 200 -14.26 5.19 7.63
N ILE A 201 -14.80 4.32 6.78
CA ILE A 201 -14.13 3.08 6.36
C ILE A 201 -12.96 3.38 5.45
N ASN A 202 -13.17 4.16 4.38
CA ASN A 202 -12.18 4.37 3.31
C ASN A 202 -11.23 5.54 3.60
N GLU A 203 -10.71 5.61 4.81
CA GLU A 203 -9.68 6.57 5.22
C GLU A 203 -8.29 6.00 4.94
N LEU A 204 -7.43 6.79 4.26
CA LEU A 204 -6.04 6.45 3.98
C LEU A 204 -5.12 7.20 4.94
N THR A 205 -4.37 6.46 5.74
CA THR A 205 -3.31 6.99 6.59
C THR A 205 -1.97 6.98 5.87
N VAL A 206 -1.28 8.13 5.80
CA VAL A 206 0.07 8.22 5.21
C VAL A 206 1.08 8.65 6.27
N VAL A 207 2.10 7.84 6.49
CA VAL A 207 3.21 8.11 7.40
C VAL A 207 4.43 8.52 6.58
N THR A 208 4.95 9.73 6.82
CA THR A 208 6.08 10.31 6.11
C THR A 208 7.03 11.01 7.08
N ASP A 209 8.28 11.25 6.68
CA ASP A 209 9.27 12.03 7.44
C ASP A 209 9.21 13.53 7.15
N GLU A 210 8.39 13.94 6.19
CA GLU A 210 8.17 15.35 5.90
C GLU A 210 7.30 16.05 6.92
N SER A 211 7.44 17.37 6.97
CA SER A 211 6.44 18.22 7.64
C SER A 211 5.05 17.90 7.04
N TYR A 212 4.12 17.50 7.91
CA TYR A 212 2.72 17.26 7.52
C TYR A 212 2.15 18.43 6.71
N THR A 213 2.47 19.66 7.11
CA THR A 213 2.01 20.88 6.44
C THR A 213 2.49 20.95 4.99
N ASP A 214 3.77 20.67 4.74
CA ASP A 214 4.37 20.75 3.40
C ASP A 214 3.81 19.65 2.49
N PHE A 215 3.69 18.44 3.02
CA PHE A 215 3.11 17.32 2.31
C PHE A 215 1.65 17.57 1.91
N VAL A 216 0.79 17.96 2.87
CA VAL A 216 -0.64 18.19 2.62
C VAL A 216 -0.85 19.39 1.71
N THR A 217 -0.10 20.48 1.90
CA THR A 217 -0.18 21.67 1.05
C THR A 217 0.19 21.35 -0.40
N GLY A 218 1.26 20.58 -0.61
CA GLY A 218 1.66 20.11 -1.93
C GLY A 218 0.58 19.25 -2.59
N LEU A 219 0.07 18.26 -1.88
CA LEU A 219 -0.97 17.35 -2.37
C LEU A 219 -2.28 18.09 -2.69
N GLN A 220 -2.75 18.96 -1.79
CA GLN A 220 -3.98 19.74 -1.99
C GLN A 220 -3.87 20.69 -3.18
N ARG A 221 -2.72 21.35 -3.36
CA ARG A 221 -2.47 22.21 -4.51
C ARG A 221 -2.58 21.42 -5.81
N GLU A 222 -1.94 20.27 -5.91
CA GLU A 222 -1.96 19.44 -7.11
C GLU A 222 -3.35 18.87 -7.42
N ILE A 223 -4.09 18.43 -6.40
CA ILE A 223 -5.48 17.99 -6.57
C ILE A 223 -6.34 19.15 -7.06
N SER A 224 -6.19 20.33 -6.47
CA SER A 224 -6.93 21.54 -6.87
C SER A 224 -6.64 21.95 -8.30
N GLU A 225 -5.36 21.96 -8.71
CA GLU A 225 -4.95 22.25 -10.10
C GLU A 225 -5.50 21.21 -11.09
N SER A 226 -5.45 19.93 -10.73
CA SER A 226 -6.03 18.85 -11.55
C SER A 226 -7.55 18.97 -11.70
N LEU A 227 -8.25 19.41 -10.66
CA LEU A 227 -9.70 19.58 -10.65
C LEU A 227 -10.14 20.91 -11.28
N ALA A 228 -9.32 21.97 -11.20
CA ALA A 228 -9.62 23.27 -11.77
C ALA A 228 -9.79 23.21 -13.30
N ALA A 229 -9.11 22.28 -13.96
CA ALA A 229 -9.23 22.03 -15.39
C ALA A 229 -10.51 21.26 -15.78
N ARG A 230 -11.28 20.74 -14.80
CA ARG A 230 -12.49 19.95 -15.04
C ARG A 230 -13.74 20.77 -14.72
N PRO A 231 -14.72 20.82 -15.61
CA PRO A 231 -15.97 21.51 -15.30
C PRO A 231 -16.70 20.79 -14.17
N ARG A 232 -17.20 21.53 -13.19
CA ARG A 232 -17.98 20.99 -12.06
C ARG A 232 -19.30 20.32 -12.49
N LYS A 233 -19.77 20.64 -13.70
CA LYS A 233 -20.92 20.00 -14.35
C LYS A 233 -20.55 19.68 -15.79
N ALA A 234 -20.90 18.48 -16.23
CA ALA A 234 -20.78 18.11 -17.64
C ALA A 234 -21.72 19.04 -18.45
N SER A 235 -21.16 19.86 -19.33
CA SER A 235 -21.93 20.71 -20.24
C SER A 235 -21.52 20.38 -21.68
N VAL A 236 -22.45 20.51 -22.61
CA VAL A 236 -22.21 20.28 -24.04
C VAL A 236 -21.04 21.14 -24.54
N ALA A 237 -20.93 22.38 -24.06
CA ALA A 237 -19.88 23.31 -24.42
C ALA A 237 -18.46 22.80 -24.09
N PHE A 238 -18.31 21.97 -23.03
CA PHE A 238 -17.02 21.40 -22.66
C PHE A 238 -16.54 20.32 -23.64
N PHE A 239 -17.46 19.64 -24.32
CA PHE A 239 -17.17 18.55 -25.26
C PHE A 239 -17.12 19.00 -26.70
N VAL A 240 -17.57 20.20 -27.01
CA VAL A 240 -17.52 20.76 -28.39
C VAL A 240 -16.06 20.89 -28.86
N GLY A 241 -15.75 20.27 -29.98
CA GLY A 241 -14.41 20.26 -30.59
C GLY A 241 -13.42 19.22 -30.01
N LYS A 242 -13.85 18.38 -29.07
CA LYS A 242 -13.03 17.24 -28.57
C LYS A 242 -13.33 15.99 -29.38
N THR A 243 -12.30 15.41 -29.98
CA THR A 243 -12.35 14.13 -30.70
C THR A 243 -12.08 12.97 -29.74
N ILE A 244 -12.92 11.94 -29.79
CA ILE A 244 -12.67 10.66 -29.13
C ILE A 244 -11.93 9.78 -30.13
N GLN A 245 -10.73 9.32 -29.80
CA GLN A 245 -10.12 8.23 -30.53
C GLN A 245 -10.81 6.94 -30.07
N THR A 246 -11.57 6.34 -30.97
CA THR A 246 -12.07 4.97 -30.77
C THR A 246 -10.95 3.98 -31.08
N PRO A 247 -10.82 2.89 -30.29
CA PRO A 247 -9.81 1.87 -30.52
C PRO A 247 -9.98 1.17 -31.84
#